data_ccede9b017e6312d22d75372c38bf948
#
_entry.id   ccede9b017e6312d22d75372c38bf948
#
_cell.length_a   1.000
_cell.length_b   1.000
_cell.length_c   1.000
_cell.angle_alpha   90.00
_cell.angle_beta   90.00
_cell.angle_gamma   90.00
#
_symmetry.space_group_name_H-M   'P 1'
#
loop_
_entity.id
_entity.type
_entity.pdbx_description
1 polymer ?
#
loop_
_entity_poly.entity_id
_entity_poly.type
_entity_poly.pdbx_seq_one_letter_code
_entity_poly.pdbx_strand_id
1 'polypeptide(L)'
;MPRVTVVPTVVPSTTSDPYAPYSIDALSTRNYGGGELQIVETIERNEQFARYLISYPSDGLKISGFMNVPNEGSNFPVVILLHGYVPPEEYETLAYTQRYADALAEAGYFVIHPNMRNFPPSEEGPDDFRTGLAVDVLNLIAIIREQSQDPEGPLRRANAEDINLWGHSMGGGVALRVAVVNNADYIKTTVLYGAMSGDERLNYGRILEWSGGMRGEFELAAPEETMQAIAPIYHLERINAAIAVHHGDADQTVPPEWSDDLCLRLESIGHDVQCYTYNAAPHTFNGNWDDVLMERVERFFDDN
;
A
#
# COMPACT_ATOMS: atom_id res chain seq x y z
N MET A 1 -33.63 63.83 -3.68
CA MET A 1 -33.53 62.37 -3.99
C MET A 1 -32.29 61.86 -3.28
N PRO A 2 -32.39 60.92 -2.35
CA PRO A 2 -31.20 60.35 -1.69
C PRO A 2 -30.48 59.37 -2.64
N ARG A 3 -29.16 59.50 -2.73
CA ARG A 3 -28.28 58.59 -3.47
C ARG A 3 -28.19 57.26 -2.71
N VAL A 4 -28.62 56.19 -3.34
CA VAL A 4 -28.40 54.83 -2.84
C VAL A 4 -26.96 54.44 -3.17
N THR A 5 -26.12 54.30 -2.14
CA THR A 5 -24.77 53.74 -2.27
C THR A 5 -24.87 52.24 -2.32
N VAL A 6 -24.64 51.64 -3.49
CA VAL A 6 -24.53 50.17 -3.63
C VAL A 6 -23.14 49.76 -3.13
N VAL A 7 -23.12 49.09 -2.01
CA VAL A 7 -21.91 48.40 -1.50
C VAL A 7 -21.74 47.13 -2.30
N PRO A 8 -20.58 46.89 -2.97
CA PRO A 8 -20.38 45.65 -3.68
C PRO A 8 -20.26 44.51 -2.66
N THR A 9 -21.15 43.56 -2.76
CA THR A 9 -21.05 42.28 -2.00
C THR A 9 -19.87 41.51 -2.59
N VAL A 10 -18.77 41.41 -1.87
CA VAL A 10 -17.67 40.50 -2.19
C VAL A 10 -18.19 39.09 -1.94
N VAL A 11 -18.52 38.37 -3.00
CA VAL A 11 -18.76 36.93 -2.94
C VAL A 11 -17.39 36.31 -2.69
N PRO A 12 -17.17 35.57 -1.60
CA PRO A 12 -15.92 34.87 -1.41
C PRO A 12 -15.81 33.81 -2.52
N SER A 13 -14.81 33.94 -3.37
CA SER A 13 -14.42 32.88 -4.29
C SER A 13 -13.91 31.73 -3.46
N THR A 14 -14.74 30.70 -3.24
CA THR A 14 -14.28 29.42 -2.70
C THR A 14 -13.53 28.70 -3.83
N THR A 15 -12.28 29.08 -4.05
CA THR A 15 -11.35 28.17 -4.73
C THR A 15 -11.20 26.97 -3.79
N SER A 16 -11.77 25.83 -4.16
CA SER A 16 -11.54 24.59 -3.42
C SER A 16 -10.03 24.33 -3.38
N ASP A 17 -9.52 24.00 -2.20
CA ASP A 17 -8.13 23.58 -2.04
C ASP A 17 -7.87 22.37 -2.94
N PRO A 18 -6.94 22.46 -3.93
CA PRO A 18 -6.70 21.36 -4.87
C PRO A 18 -6.09 20.13 -4.19
N TYR A 19 -5.56 20.29 -3.00
CA TYR A 19 -4.91 19.21 -2.25
C TYR A 19 -5.83 18.51 -1.25
N ALA A 20 -6.98 19.10 -0.91
CA ALA A 20 -7.89 18.56 0.10
C ALA A 20 -8.27 17.07 -0.09
N PRO A 21 -8.47 16.55 -1.32
CA PRO A 21 -8.83 15.15 -1.53
C PRO A 21 -7.74 14.15 -1.13
N TYR A 22 -6.48 14.58 -1.02
CA TYR A 22 -5.34 13.70 -0.75
C TYR A 22 -4.99 13.58 0.72
N SER A 23 -5.63 14.36 1.60
CA SER A 23 -5.36 14.32 3.05
C SER A 23 -5.74 12.96 3.65
N ILE A 24 -5.03 12.57 4.71
CA ILE A 24 -5.34 11.34 5.46
C ILE A 24 -6.79 11.35 5.95
N ASP A 25 -7.30 12.48 6.42
CA ASP A 25 -8.69 12.60 6.87
C ASP A 25 -9.70 12.40 5.74
N ALA A 26 -9.45 13.01 4.57
CA ALA A 26 -10.33 12.82 3.41
C ALA A 26 -10.36 11.35 2.96
N LEU A 27 -9.19 10.69 2.92
CA LEU A 27 -9.09 9.27 2.59
C LEU A 27 -9.78 8.40 3.66
N SER A 28 -9.62 8.72 4.95
CA SER A 28 -10.19 7.90 6.04
C SER A 28 -11.72 8.00 6.14
N THR A 29 -12.31 9.09 5.66
CA THR A 29 -13.77 9.30 5.70
C THR A 29 -14.47 8.83 4.42
N ARG A 30 -13.71 8.36 3.44
CA ARG A 30 -14.22 7.89 2.18
C ARG A 30 -14.81 6.48 2.29
N ASN A 31 -15.83 6.17 1.49
CA ASN A 31 -16.32 4.80 1.32
C ASN A 31 -15.46 4.05 0.30
N TYR A 32 -15.13 2.81 0.61
CA TYR A 32 -14.35 1.91 -0.24
C TYR A 32 -15.16 0.67 -0.62
N GLY A 33 -14.75 -0.03 -1.71
CA GLY A 33 -15.43 -1.21 -2.24
C GLY A 33 -16.37 -0.87 -3.38
N GLY A 34 -17.51 -1.56 -3.43
CA GLY A 34 -18.56 -1.30 -4.44
C GLY A 34 -18.35 -2.04 -5.76
N GLY A 35 -17.77 -3.25 -5.70
CA GLY A 35 -17.62 -4.11 -6.86
C GLY A 35 -17.16 -5.51 -6.48
N GLU A 36 -16.88 -6.34 -7.47
CA GLU A 36 -16.53 -7.75 -7.29
C GLU A 36 -15.13 -8.05 -7.80
N LEU A 37 -14.34 -8.80 -6.99
CA LEU A 37 -13.13 -9.45 -7.47
C LEU A 37 -13.53 -10.66 -8.32
N GLN A 38 -12.97 -10.75 -9.51
CA GLN A 38 -13.23 -11.81 -10.46
C GLN A 38 -11.95 -12.58 -10.76
N ILE A 39 -12.08 -13.91 -10.85
CA ILE A 39 -11.04 -14.76 -11.43
C ILE A 39 -11.10 -14.61 -12.94
N VAL A 40 -10.01 -14.16 -13.55
CA VAL A 40 -9.87 -14.02 -14.99
C VAL A 40 -9.39 -15.32 -15.62
N GLU A 41 -8.39 -15.95 -14.99
CA GLU A 41 -7.75 -17.17 -15.49
C GLU A 41 -7.10 -17.96 -14.35
N THR A 42 -7.08 -19.28 -14.48
CA THR A 42 -6.24 -20.13 -13.63
C THR A 42 -4.92 -20.37 -14.35
N ILE A 43 -3.81 -19.87 -13.80
CA ILE A 43 -2.50 -19.95 -14.44
C ILE A 43 -1.59 -21.04 -13.88
N GLU A 44 -1.86 -21.51 -12.66
CA GLU A 44 -1.09 -22.60 -12.04
C GLU A 44 -1.95 -23.40 -11.06
N ARG A 45 -1.67 -24.68 -10.97
CA ARG A 45 -2.09 -25.57 -9.87
C ARG A 45 -0.95 -26.50 -9.54
N ASN A 46 -0.46 -26.44 -8.31
CA ASN A 46 0.54 -27.36 -7.77
C ASN A 46 -0.03 -28.10 -6.55
N GLU A 47 0.81 -28.79 -5.80
CA GLU A 47 0.37 -29.56 -4.62
C GLU A 47 -0.06 -28.67 -3.44
N GLN A 48 0.47 -27.43 -3.32
CA GLN A 48 0.27 -26.54 -2.19
C GLN A 48 -0.82 -25.50 -2.44
N PHE A 49 -0.85 -24.88 -3.63
CA PHE A 49 -1.78 -23.79 -3.93
C PHE A 49 -2.26 -23.78 -5.40
N ALA A 50 -3.30 -23.01 -5.66
CA ALA A 50 -3.70 -22.61 -7.00
C ALA A 50 -3.47 -21.11 -7.20
N ARG A 51 -2.88 -20.72 -8.35
CA ARG A 51 -2.68 -19.33 -8.74
C ARG A 51 -3.68 -18.91 -9.80
N TYR A 52 -4.25 -17.73 -9.58
CA TYR A 52 -5.25 -17.15 -10.47
C TYR A 52 -4.84 -15.72 -10.87
N LEU A 53 -5.03 -15.35 -12.14
CA LEU A 53 -5.14 -13.95 -12.52
C LEU A 53 -6.50 -13.44 -12.07
N ILE A 54 -6.50 -12.23 -11.52
CA ILE A 54 -7.70 -11.58 -10.99
C ILE A 54 -7.88 -10.18 -11.56
N SER A 55 -9.11 -9.68 -11.46
CA SER A 55 -9.39 -8.25 -11.61
C SER A 55 -10.47 -7.80 -10.65
N TYR A 56 -10.43 -6.52 -10.25
CA TYR A 56 -11.45 -5.88 -9.42
C TYR A 56 -11.58 -4.40 -9.78
N PRO A 57 -12.74 -3.76 -9.53
CA PRO A 57 -12.92 -2.34 -9.77
C PRO A 57 -12.34 -1.49 -8.64
N SER A 58 -11.76 -0.34 -9.01
CA SER A 58 -11.31 0.70 -8.09
C SER A 58 -11.51 2.06 -8.72
N ASP A 59 -12.43 2.88 -8.18
CA ASP A 59 -12.76 4.22 -8.68
C ASP A 59 -13.09 4.27 -10.16
N GLY A 60 -13.81 3.26 -10.66
CA GLY A 60 -14.16 3.14 -12.07
C GLY A 60 -13.07 2.57 -12.96
N LEU A 61 -11.87 2.30 -12.41
CA LEU A 61 -10.78 1.62 -13.09
C LEU A 61 -10.89 0.10 -12.87
N LYS A 62 -10.43 -0.68 -13.85
CA LYS A 62 -10.19 -2.10 -13.70
C LYS A 62 -8.75 -2.31 -13.23
N ILE A 63 -8.60 -2.81 -12.02
CA ILE A 63 -7.30 -3.19 -11.46
C ILE A 63 -7.11 -4.70 -11.64
N SER A 64 -5.96 -5.08 -12.15
CA SER A 64 -5.55 -6.46 -12.36
C SER A 64 -4.57 -6.91 -11.29
N GLY A 65 -4.36 -8.22 -11.19
CA GLY A 65 -3.40 -8.79 -10.26
C GLY A 65 -3.40 -10.30 -10.31
N PHE A 66 -2.82 -10.93 -9.29
CA PHE A 66 -2.92 -12.38 -9.11
C PHE A 66 -3.21 -12.71 -7.64
N MET A 67 -3.69 -13.92 -7.40
CA MET A 67 -3.82 -14.47 -6.07
C MET A 67 -3.36 -15.93 -6.03
N ASN A 68 -2.73 -16.32 -4.91
CA ASN A 68 -2.40 -17.70 -4.57
C ASN A 68 -3.33 -18.15 -3.45
N VAL A 69 -4.04 -19.24 -3.67
CA VAL A 69 -4.99 -19.79 -2.69
C VAL A 69 -4.52 -21.18 -2.29
N PRO A 70 -4.18 -21.45 -1.01
CA PRO A 70 -3.79 -22.79 -0.55
C PRO A 70 -4.86 -23.84 -0.90
N ASN A 71 -4.44 -25.04 -1.28
CA ASN A 71 -5.37 -26.07 -1.78
C ASN A 71 -6.25 -26.67 -0.69
N GLU A 72 -5.73 -26.84 0.53
CA GLU A 72 -6.42 -27.47 1.65
C GLU A 72 -6.69 -26.48 2.78
N GLY A 73 -7.82 -26.57 3.44
CA GLY A 73 -8.24 -25.69 4.54
C GLY A 73 -9.18 -24.57 4.09
N SER A 74 -9.46 -23.66 4.99
CA SER A 74 -10.32 -22.46 4.80
C SER A 74 -10.04 -21.46 5.91
N ASN A 75 -10.60 -20.26 5.79
CA ASN A 75 -10.41 -19.19 6.76
C ASN A 75 -8.94 -18.79 6.92
N PHE A 76 -8.23 -18.68 5.79
CA PHE A 76 -6.83 -18.33 5.78
C PHE A 76 -6.61 -16.85 6.09
N PRO A 77 -5.62 -16.50 6.91
CA PRO A 77 -5.17 -15.12 7.01
C PRO A 77 -4.78 -14.61 5.61
N VAL A 78 -5.12 -13.35 5.32
CA VAL A 78 -4.87 -12.74 4.01
C VAL A 78 -3.57 -11.95 4.07
N VAL A 79 -2.72 -12.11 3.04
CA VAL A 79 -1.59 -11.22 2.82
C VAL A 79 -1.77 -10.46 1.50
N ILE A 80 -1.76 -9.13 1.56
CA ILE A 80 -1.74 -8.27 0.38
C ILE A 80 -0.30 -7.84 0.11
N LEU A 81 0.26 -8.27 -1.03
CA LEU A 81 1.63 -7.98 -1.45
C LEU A 81 1.68 -6.78 -2.39
N LEU A 82 2.43 -5.73 -2.00
CA LEU A 82 2.55 -4.50 -2.75
C LEU A 82 3.97 -4.35 -3.31
N HIS A 83 4.07 -4.27 -4.64
CA HIS A 83 5.34 -4.21 -5.36
C HIS A 83 6.00 -2.83 -5.32
N GLY A 84 7.32 -2.79 -5.55
CA GLY A 84 8.08 -1.58 -5.79
C GLY A 84 7.82 -1.01 -7.19
N TYR A 85 8.34 0.19 -7.44
CA TYR A 85 8.24 0.80 -8.77
C TYR A 85 9.03 0.02 -9.80
N VAL A 86 8.39 -0.26 -10.92
CA VAL A 86 8.98 -0.74 -12.18
C VAL A 86 8.43 0.17 -13.27
N PRO A 87 9.20 0.58 -14.28
CA PRO A 87 8.64 1.30 -15.42
C PRO A 87 7.44 0.54 -16.00
N PRO A 88 6.29 1.19 -16.22
CA PRO A 88 5.08 0.49 -16.66
C PRO A 88 5.27 -0.35 -17.92
N GLU A 89 6.12 0.09 -18.83
CA GLU A 89 6.48 -0.62 -20.07
C GLU A 89 7.30 -1.91 -19.83
N GLU A 90 7.91 -2.06 -18.67
CA GLU A 90 8.69 -3.23 -18.25
C GLU A 90 7.96 -4.09 -17.20
N TYR A 91 6.79 -3.63 -16.73
CA TYR A 91 6.08 -4.28 -15.66
C TYR A 91 5.38 -5.56 -16.13
N GLU A 92 5.60 -6.64 -15.38
CA GLU A 92 4.92 -7.93 -15.55
C GLU A 92 4.32 -8.38 -14.21
N THR A 93 3.05 -8.76 -14.21
CA THR A 93 2.25 -9.08 -13.01
C THR A 93 2.94 -10.06 -12.05
N LEU A 94 3.66 -11.08 -12.55
CA LEU A 94 4.28 -12.10 -11.70
C LEU A 94 5.75 -11.81 -11.36
N ALA A 95 6.44 -10.96 -12.14
CA ALA A 95 7.89 -10.87 -12.07
C ALA A 95 8.43 -10.35 -10.73
N TYR A 96 7.66 -9.51 -10.02
CA TYR A 96 8.17 -8.83 -8.84
C TYR A 96 8.00 -9.62 -7.54
N THR A 97 6.77 -10.07 -7.23
CA THR A 97 6.41 -10.61 -5.93
C THR A 97 6.12 -12.10 -5.92
N GLN A 98 6.18 -12.77 -7.07
CA GLN A 98 5.78 -14.19 -7.17
C GLN A 98 6.45 -15.07 -6.11
N ARG A 99 7.77 -14.96 -5.93
CA ARG A 99 8.51 -15.79 -4.97
C ARG A 99 8.03 -15.62 -3.52
N TYR A 100 7.68 -14.40 -3.13
CA TYR A 100 7.13 -14.11 -1.80
C TYR A 100 5.69 -14.65 -1.67
N ALA A 101 4.90 -14.48 -2.74
CA ALA A 101 3.54 -15.00 -2.80
C ALA A 101 3.50 -16.53 -2.72
N ASP A 102 4.47 -17.21 -3.32
CA ASP A 102 4.58 -18.66 -3.30
C ASP A 102 4.94 -19.15 -1.89
N ALA A 103 5.99 -18.58 -1.29
CA ALA A 103 6.42 -18.94 0.06
C ALA A 103 5.28 -18.72 1.09
N LEU A 104 4.60 -17.58 1.04
CA LEU A 104 3.48 -17.30 1.95
C LEU A 104 2.27 -18.22 1.70
N ALA A 105 1.97 -18.57 0.44
CA ALA A 105 0.88 -19.50 0.16
C ALA A 105 1.21 -20.93 0.63
N GLU A 106 2.48 -21.36 0.53
CA GLU A 106 2.99 -22.62 1.09
C GLU A 106 2.94 -22.64 2.62
N ALA A 107 3.14 -21.46 3.26
CA ALA A 107 2.98 -21.27 4.70
C ALA A 107 1.50 -21.19 5.16
N GLY A 108 0.54 -21.20 4.23
CA GLY A 108 -0.89 -21.26 4.56
C GLY A 108 -1.62 -19.91 4.51
N TYR A 109 -1.06 -18.88 3.90
CA TYR A 109 -1.71 -17.60 3.72
C TYR A 109 -2.49 -17.53 2.40
N PHE A 110 -3.62 -16.84 2.41
CA PHE A 110 -4.32 -16.42 1.19
C PHE A 110 -3.66 -15.17 0.65
N VAL A 111 -2.89 -15.29 -0.41
CA VAL A 111 -2.06 -14.19 -0.91
C VAL A 111 -2.73 -13.49 -2.09
N ILE A 112 -2.79 -12.16 -2.05
CA ILE A 112 -3.29 -11.33 -3.16
C ILE A 112 -2.25 -10.27 -3.49
N HIS A 113 -1.90 -10.18 -4.77
CA HIS A 113 -1.05 -9.14 -5.32
C HIS A 113 -1.83 -8.29 -6.31
N PRO A 114 -2.23 -7.06 -5.98
CA PRO A 114 -2.74 -6.10 -6.94
C PRO A 114 -1.59 -5.47 -7.73
N ASN A 115 -1.75 -5.36 -9.06
CA ASN A 115 -0.81 -4.56 -9.85
C ASN A 115 -0.89 -3.07 -9.49
N MET A 116 -2.03 -2.65 -8.93
CA MET A 116 -2.41 -1.26 -8.72
C MET A 116 -2.57 -0.49 -10.05
N ARG A 117 -3.17 0.71 -10.03
CA ARG A 117 -3.34 1.56 -11.23
C ARG A 117 -1.99 1.95 -11.83
N ASN A 118 -1.98 2.24 -13.12
CA ASN A 118 -0.78 2.62 -13.88
C ASN A 118 0.25 1.50 -14.09
N PHE A 119 -0.01 0.27 -13.61
CA PHE A 119 0.83 -0.91 -13.85
C PHE A 119 0.05 -1.96 -14.64
N PRO A 120 0.41 -2.21 -15.91
CA PRO A 120 -0.33 -3.10 -16.80
C PRO A 120 -0.50 -4.53 -16.24
N PRO A 121 -1.63 -5.20 -16.55
CA PRO A 121 -2.74 -4.75 -17.38
C PRO A 121 -3.84 -3.96 -16.61
N SER A 122 -3.53 -3.39 -15.44
CA SER A 122 -4.41 -2.43 -14.78
C SER A 122 -4.58 -1.16 -15.62
N GLU A 123 -5.74 -0.54 -15.52
CA GLU A 123 -6.02 0.72 -16.19
C GLU A 123 -5.26 1.89 -15.57
N GLU A 124 -5.01 2.92 -16.39
CA GLU A 124 -4.36 4.16 -15.95
C GLU A 124 -5.35 5.09 -15.27
N GLY A 125 -4.88 5.80 -14.24
CA GLY A 125 -5.68 6.77 -13.52
C GLY A 125 -4.85 7.73 -12.67
N PRO A 126 -5.50 8.78 -12.10
CA PRO A 126 -4.83 9.75 -11.24
C PRO A 126 -4.13 9.10 -10.04
N ASP A 127 -2.92 9.58 -9.73
CA ASP A 127 -2.11 9.05 -8.63
C ASP A 127 -1.28 10.14 -7.93
N ASP A 128 -1.82 11.35 -7.83
CA ASP A 128 -1.15 12.43 -7.10
C ASP A 128 -0.91 12.01 -5.64
N PHE A 129 0.22 12.34 -5.09
CA PHE A 129 0.71 11.89 -3.78
C PHE A 129 0.68 10.37 -3.57
N ARG A 130 0.65 9.58 -4.65
CA ARG A 130 0.50 8.10 -4.61
C ARG A 130 -0.74 7.64 -3.85
N THR A 131 -1.73 8.52 -3.75
CA THR A 131 -2.99 8.21 -3.07
C THR A 131 -3.85 7.26 -3.87
N GLY A 132 -3.77 7.32 -5.20
CA GLY A 132 -4.47 6.40 -6.10
C GLY A 132 -4.08 4.94 -5.85
N LEU A 133 -2.78 4.66 -5.69
CA LEU A 133 -2.29 3.31 -5.37
C LEU A 133 -2.86 2.82 -4.03
N ALA A 134 -2.87 3.66 -3.00
CA ALA A 134 -3.46 3.31 -1.71
C ALA A 134 -4.98 3.09 -1.79
N VAL A 135 -5.68 3.87 -2.61
CA VAL A 135 -7.12 3.69 -2.89
C VAL A 135 -7.41 2.34 -3.53
N ASP A 136 -6.56 1.87 -4.44
CA ASP A 136 -6.73 0.53 -5.04
C ASP A 136 -6.63 -0.57 -4.00
N VAL A 137 -5.71 -0.45 -3.04
CA VAL A 137 -5.55 -1.40 -1.94
C VAL A 137 -6.72 -1.32 -0.96
N LEU A 138 -7.19 -0.11 -0.61
CA LEU A 138 -8.32 0.10 0.29
C LEU A 138 -9.64 -0.44 -0.31
N ASN A 139 -9.86 -0.28 -1.62
CA ASN A 139 -10.96 -0.90 -2.33
C ASN A 139 -10.85 -2.43 -2.33
N LEU A 140 -9.67 -2.99 -2.54
CA LEU A 140 -9.42 -4.43 -2.46
C LEU A 140 -9.74 -4.97 -1.05
N ILE A 141 -9.30 -4.31 0.00
CA ILE A 141 -9.60 -4.69 1.39
C ILE A 141 -11.11 -4.71 1.63
N ALA A 142 -11.82 -3.68 1.19
CA ALA A 142 -13.28 -3.62 1.34
C ALA A 142 -13.99 -4.76 0.57
N ILE A 143 -13.52 -5.07 -0.65
CA ILE A 143 -14.02 -6.18 -1.46
C ILE A 143 -13.75 -7.53 -0.78
N ILE A 144 -12.55 -7.74 -0.22
CA ILE A 144 -12.22 -8.97 0.53
C ILE A 144 -13.20 -9.14 1.70
N ARG A 145 -13.45 -8.09 2.47
CA ARG A 145 -14.36 -8.13 3.62
C ARG A 145 -15.80 -8.41 3.24
N GLU A 146 -16.26 -7.89 2.13
CA GLU A 146 -17.62 -8.12 1.62
C GLU A 146 -17.76 -9.54 1.04
N GLN A 147 -16.84 -9.94 0.15
CA GLN A 147 -16.99 -11.17 -0.64
C GLN A 147 -16.50 -12.45 0.04
N SER A 148 -15.71 -12.37 1.11
CA SER A 148 -15.39 -13.55 1.93
C SER A 148 -16.63 -14.21 2.53
N GLN A 149 -17.75 -13.47 2.62
CA GLN A 149 -19.02 -13.96 3.14
C GLN A 149 -19.85 -14.74 2.08
N ASP A 150 -19.48 -14.65 0.81
CA ASP A 150 -20.13 -15.43 -0.25
C ASP A 150 -19.54 -16.85 -0.31
N PRO A 151 -20.31 -17.90 0.04
CA PRO A 151 -19.80 -19.27 0.07
C PRO A 151 -19.40 -19.83 -1.32
N GLU A 152 -19.88 -19.22 -2.40
CA GLU A 152 -19.54 -19.61 -3.78
C GLU A 152 -18.52 -18.65 -4.41
N GLY A 153 -18.20 -17.56 -3.74
CA GLY A 153 -17.31 -16.51 -4.23
C GLY A 153 -15.82 -16.94 -4.28
N PRO A 154 -15.00 -16.21 -5.04
CA PRO A 154 -13.57 -16.47 -5.15
C PRO A 154 -12.82 -16.28 -3.83
N LEU A 155 -13.35 -15.43 -2.93
CA LEU A 155 -12.73 -15.06 -1.66
C LEU A 155 -13.29 -15.85 -0.45
N ARG A 156 -14.17 -16.85 -0.65
CA ARG A 156 -14.83 -17.64 0.40
C ARG A 156 -13.91 -18.32 1.41
N ARG A 157 -12.61 -18.45 1.09
CA ARG A 157 -11.61 -19.09 1.95
C ARG A 157 -10.71 -18.07 2.67
N ALA A 158 -10.85 -16.79 2.38
CA ALA A 158 -10.11 -15.72 3.00
C ALA A 158 -10.71 -15.36 4.38
N ASN A 159 -9.86 -15.13 5.37
CA ASN A 159 -10.25 -14.56 6.66
C ASN A 159 -10.23 -13.04 6.58
N ALA A 160 -11.39 -12.43 6.43
CA ALA A 160 -11.52 -10.98 6.31
C ALA A 160 -11.27 -10.19 7.61
N GLU A 161 -11.11 -10.88 8.73
CA GLU A 161 -10.78 -10.30 10.03
C GLU A 161 -9.26 -10.44 10.36
N ASP A 162 -8.49 -11.00 9.42
CA ASP A 162 -7.05 -11.20 9.55
C ASP A 162 -6.35 -10.86 8.21
N ILE A 163 -6.12 -9.56 8.02
CA ILE A 163 -5.49 -9.01 6.82
C ILE A 163 -4.12 -8.46 7.18
N ASN A 164 -3.13 -8.90 6.45
CA ASN A 164 -1.74 -8.55 6.61
C ASN A 164 -1.23 -7.82 5.36
N LEU A 165 -0.47 -6.75 5.55
CA LEU A 165 0.12 -5.99 4.46
C LEU A 165 1.62 -6.27 4.37
N TRP A 166 2.12 -6.46 3.18
CA TRP A 166 3.55 -6.51 2.90
C TRP A 166 3.87 -5.60 1.72
N GLY A 167 4.81 -4.69 1.87
CA GLY A 167 5.17 -3.77 0.80
C GLY A 167 6.67 -3.54 0.68
N HIS A 168 7.19 -3.63 -0.55
CA HIS A 168 8.58 -3.29 -0.88
C HIS A 168 8.67 -1.92 -1.54
N SER A 169 9.63 -1.11 -1.13
CA SER A 169 9.96 0.15 -1.82
C SER A 169 8.74 1.08 -1.90
N MET A 170 8.28 1.40 -3.12
CA MET A 170 7.04 2.13 -3.38
C MET A 170 5.85 1.47 -2.68
N GLY A 171 5.72 0.13 -2.79
CA GLY A 171 4.66 -0.64 -2.14
C GLY A 171 4.70 -0.54 -0.62
N GLY A 172 5.89 -0.41 -0.01
CA GLY A 172 6.04 -0.16 1.43
C GLY A 172 5.46 1.20 1.85
N GLY A 173 5.72 2.25 1.08
CA GLY A 173 5.10 3.56 1.30
C GLY A 173 3.57 3.54 1.14
N VAL A 174 3.06 2.74 0.18
CA VAL A 174 1.62 2.50 0.01
C VAL A 174 1.04 1.75 1.22
N ALA A 175 1.71 0.67 1.68
CA ALA A 175 1.28 -0.09 2.85
C ALA A 175 1.18 0.78 4.11
N LEU A 176 2.18 1.64 4.36
CA LEU A 176 2.16 2.58 5.48
C LEU A 176 0.97 3.55 5.38
N ARG A 177 0.70 4.11 4.19
CA ARG A 177 -0.46 4.98 3.98
C ARG A 177 -1.78 4.24 4.23
N VAL A 178 -1.91 3.01 3.73
CA VAL A 178 -3.11 2.18 3.96
C VAL A 178 -3.32 1.94 5.46
N ALA A 179 -2.27 1.61 6.21
CA ALA A 179 -2.34 1.39 7.66
C ALA A 179 -2.76 2.66 8.43
N VAL A 180 -2.30 3.84 8.01
CA VAL A 180 -2.69 5.14 8.61
C VAL A 180 -4.13 5.53 8.26
N VAL A 181 -4.56 5.29 7.02
CA VAL A 181 -5.91 5.63 6.54
C VAL A 181 -6.96 4.70 7.12
N ASN A 182 -6.66 3.41 7.16
CA ASN A 182 -7.55 2.37 7.64
C ASN A 182 -7.05 1.79 8.96
N ASN A 183 -7.47 2.40 10.05
CA ASN A 183 -7.09 2.03 11.43
C ASN A 183 -8.00 0.97 12.06
N ALA A 184 -8.57 0.10 11.25
CA ALA A 184 -9.47 -0.95 11.74
C ALA A 184 -8.69 -2.19 12.21
N ASP A 185 -9.21 -2.87 13.23
CA ASP A 185 -8.57 -4.00 13.90
C ASP A 185 -8.40 -5.26 13.04
N TYR A 186 -8.98 -5.30 11.85
CA TYR A 186 -8.82 -6.42 10.92
C TYR A 186 -7.52 -6.34 10.09
N ILE A 187 -6.82 -5.19 10.05
CA ILE A 187 -5.44 -5.13 9.57
C ILE A 187 -4.56 -5.45 10.78
N LYS A 188 -3.99 -6.66 10.80
CA LYS A 188 -3.23 -7.17 11.93
C LYS A 188 -1.79 -6.70 11.90
N THR A 189 -1.16 -6.82 10.75
CA THR A 189 0.25 -6.51 10.59
C THR A 189 0.53 -5.71 9.33
N THR A 190 1.64 -4.97 9.33
CA THR A 190 2.17 -4.30 8.15
C THR A 190 3.68 -4.43 8.11
N VAL A 191 4.19 -5.12 7.10
CA VAL A 191 5.62 -5.27 6.82
C VAL A 191 6.06 -4.23 5.80
N LEU A 192 7.08 -3.45 6.16
CA LEU A 192 7.68 -2.39 5.37
C LEU A 192 9.12 -2.79 5.02
N TYR A 193 9.34 -3.20 3.78
CA TYR A 193 10.65 -3.66 3.31
C TYR A 193 11.28 -2.64 2.35
N GLY A 194 12.43 -2.05 2.73
CA GLY A 194 13.11 -1.00 1.96
C GLY A 194 12.15 0.13 1.56
N ALA A 195 11.21 0.47 2.44
CA ALA A 195 10.04 1.26 2.11
C ALA A 195 10.37 2.73 1.82
N MET A 196 9.67 3.32 0.87
CA MET A 196 9.64 4.78 0.69
C MET A 196 9.20 5.45 1.98
N SER A 197 9.64 6.70 2.18
CA SER A 197 9.37 7.47 3.42
C SER A 197 7.87 7.64 3.70
N GLY A 198 7.52 7.74 4.98
CA GLY A 198 6.23 8.27 5.41
C GLY A 198 6.10 9.79 5.18
N ASP A 199 7.21 10.49 4.91
CA ASP A 199 7.26 11.91 4.56
C ASP A 199 7.22 12.09 3.04
N GLU A 200 6.12 12.65 2.54
CA GLU A 200 5.92 12.82 1.09
C GLU A 200 6.88 13.86 0.48
N ARG A 201 7.37 14.82 1.26
CA ARG A 201 8.34 15.80 0.77
C ARG A 201 9.68 15.12 0.45
N LEU A 202 10.12 14.16 1.27
CA LEU A 202 11.30 13.35 0.99
C LEU A 202 11.10 12.48 -0.24
N ASN A 203 9.94 11.83 -0.36
CA ASN A 203 9.60 10.99 -1.49
C ASN A 203 9.62 11.77 -2.81
N TYR A 204 8.91 12.89 -2.87
CA TYR A 204 8.81 13.67 -4.10
C TYR A 204 10.08 14.43 -4.43
N GLY A 205 10.89 14.82 -3.44
CA GLY A 205 12.26 15.28 -3.68
C GLY A 205 13.09 14.24 -4.43
N ARG A 206 13.01 12.99 -4.00
CA ARG A 206 13.72 11.87 -4.64
C ARG A 206 13.15 11.51 -6.02
N ILE A 207 11.82 11.51 -6.17
CA ILE A 207 11.14 11.27 -7.45
C ILE A 207 11.50 12.35 -8.47
N LEU A 208 11.60 13.61 -8.05
CA LEU A 208 12.01 14.71 -8.90
C LEU A 208 13.43 14.50 -9.45
N GLU A 209 14.37 14.07 -8.58
CA GLU A 209 15.73 13.71 -8.99
C GLU A 209 15.75 12.55 -9.99
N TRP A 210 15.10 11.42 -9.68
CA TRP A 210 15.07 10.22 -10.55
C TRP A 210 14.40 10.48 -11.90
N SER A 211 13.37 11.33 -11.92
CA SER A 211 12.66 11.67 -13.14
C SER A 211 13.36 12.77 -13.98
N GLY A 212 14.49 13.29 -13.51
CA GLY A 212 15.15 14.44 -14.17
C GLY A 212 14.28 15.69 -14.19
N GLY A 213 13.47 15.91 -13.14
CA GLY A 213 12.60 17.06 -13.02
C GLY A 213 11.22 16.92 -13.69
N MET A 214 10.87 15.73 -14.20
CA MET A 214 9.60 15.54 -14.91
C MET A 214 8.40 15.22 -14.01
N ARG A 215 8.63 14.81 -12.75
CA ARG A 215 7.59 14.40 -11.79
C ARG A 215 7.87 15.01 -10.43
N GLY A 216 6.81 15.32 -9.69
CA GLY A 216 6.90 15.79 -8.30
C GLY A 216 6.73 17.29 -8.11
N GLU A 217 6.64 18.10 -9.18
CA GLU A 217 6.47 19.56 -9.04
C GLU A 217 5.14 19.94 -8.37
N PHE A 218 4.05 19.27 -8.74
CA PHE A 218 2.73 19.54 -8.17
C PHE A 218 2.72 19.26 -6.66
N GLU A 219 3.24 18.11 -6.26
CA GLU A 219 3.28 17.68 -4.87
C GLU A 219 4.21 18.56 -4.03
N LEU A 220 5.39 18.88 -4.55
CA LEU A 220 6.36 19.73 -3.84
C LEU A 220 5.90 21.19 -3.72
N ALA A 221 4.96 21.63 -4.58
CA ALA A 221 4.35 22.96 -4.48
C ALA A 221 3.30 23.06 -3.36
N ALA A 222 2.88 21.93 -2.75
CA ALA A 222 1.93 21.94 -1.65
C ALA A 222 2.50 22.71 -0.44
N PRO A 223 1.71 23.58 0.21
CA PRO A 223 2.09 24.24 1.46
C PRO A 223 2.46 23.23 2.56
N GLU A 224 3.26 23.65 3.53
CA GLU A 224 3.73 22.77 4.61
C GLU A 224 2.58 22.13 5.40
N GLU A 225 1.57 22.91 5.79
CA GLU A 225 0.38 22.41 6.50
C GLU A 225 -0.38 21.36 5.68
N THR A 226 -0.48 21.57 4.37
CA THR A 226 -1.10 20.64 3.44
C THR A 226 -0.29 19.36 3.33
N MET A 227 1.04 19.47 3.21
CA MET A 227 1.92 18.32 3.16
C MET A 227 1.82 17.47 4.44
N GLN A 228 1.76 18.10 5.60
CA GLN A 228 1.56 17.42 6.87
C GLN A 228 0.20 16.70 6.94
N ALA A 229 -0.86 17.29 6.40
CA ALA A 229 -2.18 16.64 6.34
C ALA A 229 -2.21 15.41 5.39
N ILE A 230 -1.29 15.33 4.41
CA ILE A 230 -1.22 14.28 3.39
C ILE A 230 -0.24 13.17 3.75
N ALA A 231 0.89 13.50 4.40
CA ALA A 231 1.99 12.57 4.61
C ALA A 231 1.76 11.64 5.81
N PRO A 232 1.83 10.30 5.63
CA PRO A 232 1.59 9.31 6.69
C PRO A 232 2.41 9.52 7.96
N ILE A 233 3.62 10.06 7.86
CA ILE A 233 4.56 10.25 8.98
C ILE A 233 4.00 11.15 10.10
N TYR A 234 3.03 12.01 9.79
CA TYR A 234 2.39 12.92 10.75
C TYR A 234 1.12 12.35 11.39
N HIS A 235 0.78 11.07 11.08
CA HIS A 235 -0.46 10.44 11.50
C HIS A 235 -0.23 9.01 12.03
N LEU A 236 0.97 8.71 12.49
CA LEU A 236 1.37 7.34 12.91
C LEU A 236 0.55 6.83 14.10
N GLU A 237 0.03 7.72 14.93
CA GLU A 237 -0.85 7.38 16.06
C GLU A 237 -2.18 6.75 15.64
N ARG A 238 -2.52 6.80 14.36
CA ARG A 238 -3.73 6.17 13.81
C ARG A 238 -3.57 4.69 13.51
N ILE A 239 -2.33 4.18 13.50
CA ILE A 239 -2.05 2.79 13.14
C ILE A 239 -2.42 1.88 14.31
N ASN A 240 -3.25 0.87 14.05
CA ASN A 240 -3.56 -0.20 15.02
C ASN A 240 -2.75 -1.48 14.73
N ALA A 241 -2.38 -1.72 13.46
CA ALA A 241 -1.61 -2.89 13.06
C ALA A 241 -0.20 -2.90 13.65
N ALA A 242 0.31 -4.06 14.08
CA ALA A 242 1.73 -4.20 14.41
C ALA A 242 2.60 -3.91 13.16
N ILE A 243 3.76 -3.28 13.34
CA ILE A 243 4.64 -2.88 12.24
C ILE A 243 5.97 -3.63 12.31
N ALA A 244 6.41 -4.19 11.17
CA ALA A 244 7.79 -4.65 11.01
C ALA A 244 8.49 -3.85 9.90
N VAL A 245 9.64 -3.27 10.21
CA VAL A 245 10.46 -2.50 9.27
C VAL A 245 11.74 -3.27 8.97
N HIS A 246 12.00 -3.53 7.69
CA HIS A 246 13.18 -4.23 7.20
C HIS A 246 13.94 -3.37 6.20
N HIS A 247 15.23 -3.06 6.47
CA HIS A 247 16.03 -2.24 5.56
C HIS A 247 17.48 -2.71 5.48
N GLY A 248 18.05 -2.70 4.28
CA GLY A 248 19.47 -2.96 4.05
C GLY A 248 20.29 -1.68 4.25
N ASP A 249 21.39 -1.75 5.03
CA ASP A 249 22.24 -0.57 5.28
C ASP A 249 23.10 -0.15 4.08
N ALA A 250 23.16 -0.97 3.02
CA ALA A 250 23.78 -0.64 1.74
C ALA A 250 22.77 -0.28 0.63
N ASP A 251 21.53 0.04 0.99
CA ASP A 251 20.51 0.49 0.06
C ASP A 251 20.88 1.87 -0.54
N GLN A 252 21.06 1.91 -1.86
CA GLN A 252 21.40 3.12 -2.62
C GLN A 252 20.17 3.75 -3.30
N THR A 253 19.03 3.07 -3.23
CA THR A 253 17.78 3.50 -3.85
C THR A 253 16.95 4.30 -2.86
N VAL A 254 16.62 3.69 -1.72
CA VAL A 254 15.91 4.35 -0.64
C VAL A 254 16.86 4.52 0.55
N PRO A 255 17.06 5.76 1.06
CA PRO A 255 17.95 5.99 2.19
C PRO A 255 17.53 5.20 3.45
N PRO A 256 18.40 4.38 4.04
CA PRO A 256 18.08 3.62 5.26
C PRO A 256 17.62 4.50 6.42
N GLU A 257 18.10 5.73 6.48
CA GLU A 257 17.76 6.73 7.49
C GLU A 257 16.25 7.04 7.55
N TRP A 258 15.52 6.80 6.43
CA TRP A 258 14.07 6.97 6.41
C TRP A 258 13.35 5.90 7.23
N SER A 259 13.86 4.68 7.22
CA SER A 259 13.38 3.59 8.08
C SER A 259 13.77 3.80 9.53
N ASP A 260 14.99 4.29 9.79
CA ASP A 260 15.45 4.61 11.15
C ASP A 260 14.57 5.69 11.79
N ASP A 261 14.25 6.79 11.05
CA ASP A 261 13.35 7.86 11.53
C ASP A 261 11.93 7.32 11.80
N LEU A 262 11.40 6.49 10.91
CA LEU A 262 10.09 5.87 11.10
C LEU A 262 10.05 4.99 12.35
N CYS A 263 11.06 4.14 12.56
CA CYS A 263 11.20 3.30 13.75
C CYS A 263 11.22 4.14 15.03
N LEU A 264 12.08 5.16 15.08
CA LEU A 264 12.20 6.05 16.24
C LEU A 264 10.86 6.76 16.55
N ARG A 265 10.11 7.18 15.54
CA ARG A 265 8.80 7.83 15.73
C ARG A 265 7.76 6.86 16.27
N LEU A 266 7.67 5.66 15.69
CA LEU A 266 6.75 4.62 16.16
C LEU A 266 7.06 4.22 17.61
N GLU A 267 8.33 3.98 17.93
CA GLU A 267 8.78 3.70 19.31
C GLU A 267 8.44 4.85 20.27
N SER A 268 8.63 6.11 19.84
CA SER A 268 8.38 7.30 20.67
C SER A 268 6.92 7.47 21.09
N ILE A 269 5.99 6.96 20.30
CA ILE A 269 4.54 6.96 20.60
C ILE A 269 4.09 5.65 21.27
N GLY A 270 5.03 4.71 21.56
CA GLY A 270 4.74 3.42 22.19
C GLY A 270 4.03 2.44 21.27
N HIS A 271 4.17 2.59 19.94
CA HIS A 271 3.59 1.67 18.98
C HIS A 271 4.35 0.34 18.96
N ASP A 272 3.63 -0.77 18.71
CA ASP A 272 4.25 -2.09 18.52
C ASP A 272 5.00 -2.14 17.18
N VAL A 273 6.32 -2.02 17.22
CA VAL A 273 7.19 -2.01 16.04
C VAL A 273 8.41 -2.88 16.23
N GLN A 274 8.73 -3.66 15.20
CA GLN A 274 9.97 -4.44 15.10
C GLN A 274 10.83 -3.88 13.97
N CYS A 275 12.07 -3.47 14.28
CA CYS A 275 12.97 -2.84 13.33
C CYS A 275 14.19 -3.70 13.07
N TYR A 276 14.47 -3.97 11.79
CA TYR A 276 15.55 -4.84 11.35
C TYR A 276 16.43 -4.18 10.30
N THR A 277 17.69 -3.95 10.65
CA THR A 277 18.73 -3.53 9.71
C THR A 277 19.53 -4.75 9.25
N TYR A 278 19.74 -4.86 7.93
CA TYR A 278 20.49 -5.96 7.31
C TYR A 278 21.83 -5.47 6.81
N ASN A 279 22.91 -5.97 7.45
CA ASN A 279 24.27 -5.53 7.17
C ASN A 279 24.69 -5.83 5.73
N ALA A 280 25.19 -4.81 5.04
CA ALA A 280 25.63 -4.82 3.64
C ALA A 280 24.57 -5.29 2.64
N ALA A 281 23.27 -5.29 3.03
CA ALA A 281 22.18 -5.66 2.13
C ALA A 281 21.78 -4.50 1.21
N PRO A 282 21.54 -4.75 -0.09
CA PRO A 282 21.09 -3.76 -1.05
C PRO A 282 19.59 -3.49 -0.92
N HIS A 283 19.03 -2.63 -1.80
CA HIS A 283 17.60 -2.32 -1.86
C HIS A 283 16.70 -3.55 -2.04
N THR A 284 17.06 -4.45 -2.96
CA THR A 284 16.37 -5.71 -3.18
C THR A 284 17.23 -6.86 -2.71
N PHE A 285 16.74 -7.60 -1.73
CA PHE A 285 17.48 -8.70 -1.12
C PHE A 285 17.57 -9.91 -2.06
N ASN A 286 18.60 -10.69 -1.86
CA ASN A 286 18.81 -11.98 -2.54
C ASN A 286 19.58 -12.94 -1.62
N GLY A 287 19.49 -14.24 -1.91
CA GLY A 287 20.17 -15.28 -1.15
C GLY A 287 19.85 -15.19 0.35
N ASN A 288 20.86 -15.27 1.21
CA ASN A 288 20.66 -15.35 2.64
C ASN A 288 19.92 -14.16 3.26
N TRP A 289 20.02 -12.96 2.70
CA TRP A 289 19.24 -11.81 3.20
C TRP A 289 17.75 -12.00 2.97
N ASP A 290 17.40 -12.56 1.81
CA ASP A 290 16.03 -12.86 1.43
C ASP A 290 15.45 -13.98 2.30
N ASP A 291 16.21 -15.05 2.53
CA ASP A 291 15.82 -16.16 3.40
C ASP A 291 15.54 -15.66 4.83
N VAL A 292 16.42 -14.83 5.38
CA VAL A 292 16.24 -14.25 6.73
C VAL A 292 15.07 -13.26 6.78
N LEU A 293 14.83 -12.50 5.69
CA LEU A 293 13.66 -11.62 5.58
C LEU A 293 12.39 -12.44 5.69
N MET A 294 12.25 -13.50 4.87
CA MET A 294 11.04 -14.32 4.85
C MET A 294 10.80 -15.05 6.18
N GLU A 295 11.84 -15.62 6.80
CA GLU A 295 11.72 -16.23 8.13
C GLU A 295 11.19 -15.24 9.18
N ARG A 296 11.64 -13.99 9.14
CA ARG A 296 11.17 -12.93 10.06
C ARG A 296 9.75 -12.50 9.76
N VAL A 297 9.40 -12.38 8.47
CA VAL A 297 8.05 -11.99 8.02
C VAL A 297 7.03 -13.04 8.43
N GLU A 298 7.28 -14.33 8.16
CA GLU A 298 6.39 -15.42 8.55
C GLU A 298 6.19 -15.44 10.07
N ARG A 299 7.28 -15.39 10.83
CA ARG A 299 7.20 -15.33 12.31
C ARG A 299 6.40 -14.12 12.78
N PHE A 300 6.61 -12.94 12.18
CA PHE A 300 5.90 -11.72 12.56
C PHE A 300 4.40 -11.83 12.31
N PHE A 301 3.99 -12.45 11.20
CA PHE A 301 2.59 -12.71 10.91
C PHE A 301 1.98 -13.75 11.86
N ASP A 302 2.73 -14.79 12.22
CA ASP A 302 2.26 -15.84 13.13
C ASP A 302 2.12 -15.37 14.59
N ASP A 303 2.93 -14.38 15.01
CA ASP A 303 2.97 -13.86 16.39
C ASP A 303 1.89 -12.79 16.66
N ASN A 304 1.24 -12.22 15.63
CA ASN A 304 0.29 -11.11 15.73
C ASN A 304 -1.09 -11.43 15.11
#